data_7d0098d7b79f307ea3eed4fdf06590d7
#
_entry.id   7d0098d7b79f307ea3eed4fdf06590d7
#
_cell.length_a   1.000
_cell.length_b   1.000
_cell.length_c   1.000
_cell.angle_alpha   90.00
_cell.angle_beta   90.00
_cell.angle_gamma   90.00
#
_symmetry.space_group_name_H-M   'P 1'
#
loop_
_entity.id
_entity.type
_entity.pdbx_description
1 polymer ?
#
loop_
_entity_poly.entity_id
_entity_poly.type
_entity_poly.pdbx_seq_one_letter_code
_entity_poly.pdbx_strand_id
1 'polypeptide(L)'
;MNRKWNSFLTEGEKKEVGIVVCLNDEQQFLVIRRSDIDHRAGQWTIPGGHIDDEDDSIESGAVRELDEETDLKCSVSDLTYLGEPKDKKYYYLTQKWSGEVNVDKPNPHTGQIEHDDWKWLTIEQVKDLENSEIPIYLLEKALKLAGFDENE
;
A
#
# COMPACT_ATOMS: atom_id res chain seq x y z
N MET A 1 -1.73 21.39 15.17
CA MET A 1 -0.98 22.02 14.12
C MET A 1 -1.39 21.51 12.76
N ASN A 2 -1.42 22.39 11.83
CA ASN A 2 -1.87 22.12 10.48
C ASN A 2 -0.77 21.40 9.71
N ARG A 3 -1.11 20.38 8.95
CA ARG A 3 -0.12 19.62 8.17
C ARG A 3 0.53 20.47 7.09
N LYS A 4 -0.17 21.45 6.57
CA LYS A 4 0.39 22.37 5.64
C LYS A 4 1.62 23.06 6.18
N TRP A 5 1.59 23.34 7.48
CA TRP A 5 2.70 23.89 8.18
C TRP A 5 3.92 23.01 8.03
N ASN A 6 3.70 21.71 8.12
CA ASN A 6 4.79 20.76 8.04
C ASN A 6 5.48 20.74 6.67
N SER A 7 4.81 21.22 5.64
CA SER A 7 5.41 21.26 4.32
C SER A 7 6.56 22.26 4.23
N PHE A 8 6.70 23.11 5.24
CA PHE A 8 7.81 24.07 5.30
C PHE A 8 8.96 23.58 6.19
N LEU A 9 8.86 22.37 6.68
CA LEU A 9 9.92 21.82 7.51
C LEU A 9 11.12 21.49 6.65
N THR A 10 12.23 21.18 7.32
CA THR A 10 13.50 20.97 6.63
C THR A 10 13.41 19.82 5.65
N GLU A 11 14.36 19.81 4.74
CA GLU A 11 14.42 18.78 3.71
C GLU A 11 14.55 17.38 4.28
N GLY A 12 15.06 17.23 5.47
CA GLY A 12 15.22 15.92 6.05
C GLY A 12 13.91 15.32 6.55
N GLU A 13 12.87 16.12 6.61
CA GLU A 13 11.59 15.64 7.09
C GLU A 13 10.94 14.72 6.07
N LYS A 14 10.56 13.53 6.50
CA LYS A 14 9.86 12.60 5.64
C LYS A 14 8.37 12.74 5.86
N LYS A 15 7.62 12.62 4.78
CA LYS A 15 6.17 12.59 4.87
C LYS A 15 5.72 11.21 5.30
N GLU A 16 4.60 11.18 6.00
CA GLU A 16 3.98 9.93 6.37
C GLU A 16 3.43 9.23 5.13
N VAL A 17 3.56 7.91 5.11
CA VAL A 17 3.08 7.08 4.02
C VAL A 17 2.14 6.04 4.60
N GLY A 18 0.97 5.89 3.99
CA GLY A 18 0.00 4.87 4.40
C GLY A 18 -0.09 3.80 3.33
N ILE A 19 -0.01 2.55 3.73
CA ILE A 19 0.07 1.42 2.82
C ILE A 19 -0.97 0.39 3.22
N VAL A 20 -1.72 -0.14 2.25
CA VAL A 20 -2.77 -1.12 2.53
C VAL A 20 -2.41 -2.46 1.92
N VAL A 21 -2.29 -3.46 2.78
CA VAL A 21 -2.06 -4.84 2.38
C VAL A 21 -3.42 -5.49 2.20
N CYS A 22 -3.78 -5.80 0.96
CA CYS A 22 -5.04 -6.49 0.65
C CYS A 22 -4.77 -7.97 0.59
N LEU A 23 -5.47 -8.73 1.40
CA LEU A 23 -5.31 -10.18 1.51
C LEU A 23 -6.64 -10.85 1.21
N ASN A 24 -6.68 -11.68 0.18
CA ASN A 24 -7.91 -12.34 -0.23
C ASN A 24 -8.08 -13.70 0.45
N ASP A 25 -9.20 -14.36 0.18
CA ASP A 25 -9.53 -15.64 0.82
C ASP A 25 -8.63 -16.78 0.36
N GLU A 26 -7.88 -16.59 -0.70
CA GLU A 26 -6.96 -17.59 -1.21
C GLU A 26 -5.54 -17.37 -0.71
N GLN A 27 -5.40 -16.54 0.32
CA GLN A 27 -4.12 -16.22 0.95
C GLN A 27 -3.16 -15.55 -0.03
N GLN A 28 -3.71 -14.71 -0.89
CA GLN A 28 -2.91 -13.95 -1.85
C GLN A 28 -2.96 -12.47 -1.52
N PHE A 29 -1.84 -11.81 -1.77
CA PHE A 29 -1.67 -10.38 -1.54
C PHE A 29 -1.67 -9.64 -2.86
N LEU A 30 -2.29 -8.46 -2.86
CA LEU A 30 -2.24 -7.61 -4.04
C LEU A 30 -0.89 -6.90 -4.10
N VAL A 31 -0.19 -7.07 -5.21
CA VAL A 31 1.06 -6.35 -5.46
C VAL A 31 0.92 -5.62 -6.80
N ILE A 32 1.56 -4.46 -6.90
CA ILE A 32 1.51 -3.65 -8.11
C ILE A 32 2.95 -3.30 -8.51
N ARG A 33 3.16 -3.06 -9.80
CA ARG A 33 4.50 -2.79 -10.31
C ARG A 33 4.63 -1.35 -10.77
N ARG A 34 5.71 -0.70 -10.39
CA ARG A 34 5.97 0.68 -10.77
C ARG A 34 6.26 0.78 -12.27
N SER A 35 5.66 1.77 -12.90
CA SER A 35 5.87 2.01 -14.33
C SER A 35 7.24 2.63 -14.55
N ASP A 36 7.57 2.88 -15.83
CA ASP A 36 8.89 3.37 -16.20
C ASP A 36 9.08 4.87 -16.01
N ILE A 37 8.11 5.57 -15.45
CA ILE A 37 8.26 7.00 -15.16
C ILE A 37 9.03 7.25 -13.86
N ASP A 38 9.23 6.21 -13.06
CA ASP A 38 9.83 6.30 -11.74
C ASP A 38 11.23 5.70 -11.79
N HIS A 39 12.17 6.26 -11.03
CA HIS A 39 13.53 5.68 -10.95
C HIS A 39 13.51 4.28 -10.35
N ARG A 40 12.37 3.85 -9.76
CA ARG A 40 12.19 2.50 -9.26
C ARG A 40 11.37 1.66 -10.24
N ALA A 41 11.46 1.97 -11.52
CA ALA A 41 10.71 1.29 -12.56
C ALA A 41 10.85 -0.23 -12.45
N GLY A 42 9.74 -0.92 -12.62
CA GLY A 42 9.72 -2.39 -12.56
C GLY A 42 9.69 -2.96 -11.15
N GLN A 43 9.75 -2.14 -10.12
CA GLN A 43 9.75 -2.63 -8.75
C GLN A 43 8.33 -2.97 -8.30
N TRP A 44 8.16 -4.14 -7.72
CA TRP A 44 6.89 -4.56 -7.16
C TRP A 44 6.73 -4.02 -5.74
N THR A 45 5.54 -3.58 -5.42
CA THR A 45 5.26 -2.93 -4.14
C THR A 45 3.82 -3.19 -3.72
N ILE A 46 3.49 -2.80 -2.50
CA ILE A 46 2.13 -2.82 -1.99
C ILE A 46 1.52 -1.43 -2.22
N PRO A 47 0.24 -1.33 -2.59
CA PRO A 47 -0.38 -0.02 -2.83
C PRO A 47 -0.30 0.89 -1.61
N GLY A 48 0.02 2.15 -1.85
CA GLY A 48 0.09 3.15 -0.78
C GLY A 48 0.74 4.42 -1.28
N GLY A 49 0.77 5.44 -0.45
CA GLY A 49 1.36 6.69 -0.84
C GLY A 49 1.36 7.70 0.29
N HIS A 50 1.77 8.90 -0.05
CA HIS A 50 1.93 9.98 0.93
C HIS A 50 0.57 10.46 1.44
N ILE A 51 0.54 10.77 2.73
CA ILE A 51 -0.67 11.29 3.37
C ILE A 51 -0.72 12.79 3.09
N ASP A 52 -1.89 13.26 2.62
CA ASP A 52 -2.09 14.67 2.29
C ASP A 52 -2.62 15.44 3.48
N ASP A 53 -2.50 16.76 3.40
CA ASP A 53 -3.03 17.64 4.43
C ASP A 53 -4.53 17.50 4.60
N GLU A 54 -5.24 17.13 3.55
CA GLU A 54 -6.69 16.98 3.60
C GLU A 54 -7.15 15.65 4.18
N ASP A 55 -6.24 14.71 4.33
CA ASP A 55 -6.61 13.41 4.91
C ASP A 55 -6.87 13.58 6.42
N ASP A 56 -7.95 12.99 6.91
CA ASP A 56 -8.30 13.09 8.33
C ASP A 56 -7.35 12.30 9.22
N SER A 57 -6.71 11.28 8.67
CA SER A 57 -5.83 10.39 9.43
C SER A 57 -4.92 9.67 8.46
N ILE A 58 -3.92 8.97 9.01
CA ILE A 58 -3.05 8.14 8.17
C ILE A 58 -3.90 7.04 7.52
N GLU A 59 -4.83 6.47 8.27
CA GLU A 59 -5.70 5.43 7.74
C GLU A 59 -6.56 5.93 6.58
N SER A 60 -7.13 7.12 6.70
CA SER A 60 -7.96 7.63 5.62
C SER A 60 -7.12 7.95 4.39
N GLY A 61 -5.89 8.42 4.59
CA GLY A 61 -4.98 8.63 3.46
C GLY A 61 -4.58 7.32 2.79
N ALA A 62 -4.37 6.27 3.59
CA ALA A 62 -4.03 4.96 3.05
C ALA A 62 -5.16 4.42 2.19
N VAL A 63 -6.40 4.56 2.66
CA VAL A 63 -7.58 4.12 1.91
C VAL A 63 -7.72 4.92 0.61
N ARG A 64 -7.47 6.22 0.68
CA ARG A 64 -7.54 7.07 -0.51
C ARG A 64 -6.49 6.65 -1.54
N GLU A 65 -5.26 6.38 -1.10
CA GLU A 65 -4.19 5.96 -2.01
C GLU A 65 -4.50 4.62 -2.65
N LEU A 66 -5.07 3.69 -1.89
CA LEU A 66 -5.47 2.41 -2.45
C LEU A 66 -6.45 2.61 -3.61
N ASP A 67 -7.45 3.47 -3.40
CA ASP A 67 -8.44 3.78 -4.44
C ASP A 67 -7.79 4.45 -5.64
N GLU A 68 -6.94 5.43 -5.40
CA GLU A 68 -6.31 6.15 -6.51
C GLU A 68 -5.43 5.24 -7.35
N GLU A 69 -4.77 4.28 -6.72
CA GLU A 69 -3.82 3.43 -7.43
C GLU A 69 -4.45 2.18 -8.02
N THR A 70 -5.54 1.68 -7.45
CA THR A 70 -6.06 0.37 -7.84
C THR A 70 -7.57 0.31 -8.09
N ASP A 71 -8.32 1.36 -7.79
CA ASP A 71 -9.80 1.37 -7.82
C ASP A 71 -10.44 0.51 -6.74
N LEU A 72 -9.68 -0.05 -5.82
CA LEU A 72 -10.27 -0.80 -4.72
C LEU A 72 -10.66 0.17 -3.60
N LYS A 73 -11.87 -0.02 -3.08
CA LYS A 73 -12.43 0.85 -2.05
C LYS A 73 -12.65 0.07 -0.77
N CYS A 74 -12.08 0.54 0.31
CA CYS A 74 -12.32 -0.06 1.61
C CYS A 74 -12.56 1.03 2.65
N SER A 75 -13.08 0.62 3.79
CA SER A 75 -13.37 1.52 4.90
C SER A 75 -12.20 1.56 5.87
N VAL A 76 -11.99 2.72 6.48
CA VAL A 76 -10.99 2.84 7.54
C VAL A 76 -11.26 1.81 8.64
N SER A 77 -12.54 1.55 8.93
CA SER A 77 -12.90 0.60 9.99
C SER A 77 -12.53 -0.85 9.66
N ASP A 78 -12.20 -1.14 8.40
CA ASP A 78 -11.79 -2.49 8.00
C ASP A 78 -10.28 -2.68 8.06
N LEU A 79 -9.54 -1.66 8.46
CA LEU A 79 -8.09 -1.73 8.51
C LEU A 79 -7.59 -2.27 9.85
N THR A 80 -6.58 -3.10 9.81
CA THR A 80 -5.88 -3.59 11.00
C THR A 80 -4.42 -3.16 10.87
N TYR A 81 -3.90 -2.49 11.88
CA TYR A 81 -2.53 -1.98 11.85
C TYR A 81 -1.53 -3.13 11.87
N LEU A 82 -0.58 -3.10 10.96
CA LEU A 82 0.45 -4.12 10.88
C LEU A 82 1.79 -3.67 11.45
N GLY A 83 2.14 -2.40 11.28
CA GLY A 83 3.41 -1.91 11.80
C GLY A 83 4.02 -0.84 10.93
N GLU A 84 5.17 -0.37 11.41
CA GLU A 84 5.93 0.70 10.79
C GLU A 84 7.37 0.22 10.59
N PRO A 85 7.63 -0.59 9.53
CA PRO A 85 8.96 -1.16 9.33
C PRO A 85 10.03 -0.11 9.05
N LYS A 86 9.65 1.01 8.49
CA LYS A 86 10.52 2.15 8.29
C LYS A 86 9.83 3.38 8.84
N ASP A 87 10.62 4.34 9.28
CA ASP A 87 10.11 5.56 9.85
C ASP A 87 9.05 6.17 8.94
N LYS A 88 7.86 6.40 9.49
CA LYS A 88 6.72 7.05 8.84
C LYS A 88 6.12 6.25 7.68
N LYS A 89 6.39 4.97 7.60
CA LYS A 89 5.72 4.07 6.66
C LYS A 89 4.81 3.13 7.45
N TYR A 90 3.51 3.38 7.37
CA TYR A 90 2.50 2.69 8.18
C TYR A 90 1.74 1.70 7.33
N TYR A 91 1.79 0.42 7.73
CA TYR A 91 1.14 -0.66 6.99
C TYR A 91 -0.12 -1.12 7.69
N TYR A 92 -1.16 -1.35 6.91
CA TYR A 92 -2.47 -1.81 7.39
C TYR A 92 -2.93 -2.99 6.57
N LEU A 93 -3.62 -3.93 7.23
CA LEU A 93 -4.22 -5.09 6.58
C LEU A 93 -5.70 -4.82 6.33
N THR A 94 -6.21 -5.20 5.15
CA THR A 94 -7.64 -5.30 4.95
C THR A 94 -7.96 -6.61 4.24
N GLN A 95 -9.09 -7.19 4.61
CA GLN A 95 -9.65 -8.37 3.95
C GLN A 95 -10.99 -8.04 3.31
N LYS A 96 -11.39 -6.77 3.31
CA LYS A 96 -12.66 -6.31 2.77
C LYS A 96 -12.46 -5.12 1.85
N TRP A 97 -13.01 -5.22 0.67
CA TRP A 97 -12.99 -4.10 -0.28
C TRP A 97 -14.06 -4.35 -1.33
N SER A 98 -14.36 -3.31 -2.12
CA SER A 98 -15.23 -3.42 -3.29
C SER A 98 -14.46 -2.92 -4.50
N GLY A 99 -14.96 -3.25 -5.68
CA GLY A 99 -14.35 -2.85 -6.93
C GLY A 99 -13.41 -3.91 -7.49
N GLU A 100 -12.86 -3.62 -8.64
CA GLU A 100 -11.91 -4.52 -9.31
C GLU A 100 -10.63 -3.77 -9.54
N VAL A 101 -9.50 -4.49 -9.49
CA VAL A 101 -8.19 -3.86 -9.62
C VAL A 101 -8.02 -3.24 -11.00
N ASN A 102 -7.65 -1.98 -11.03
CA ASN A 102 -7.30 -1.26 -12.24
C ASN A 102 -6.17 -0.30 -11.88
N VAL A 103 -4.96 -0.58 -12.38
CA VAL A 103 -3.81 0.28 -12.11
C VAL A 103 -3.54 1.26 -13.26
N ASP A 104 -4.29 1.15 -14.36
CA ASP A 104 -4.16 2.03 -15.50
C ASP A 104 -4.93 3.34 -15.22
N LYS A 105 -4.52 4.03 -14.16
CA LYS A 105 -5.18 5.23 -13.67
C LYS A 105 -4.15 6.34 -13.55
N PRO A 106 -4.40 7.48 -14.18
CA PRO A 106 -3.46 8.59 -14.02
C PRO A 106 -3.50 9.11 -12.59
N ASN A 107 -2.33 9.46 -12.10
CA ASN A 107 -2.20 10.13 -10.82
C ASN A 107 -2.98 11.45 -10.91
N PRO A 108 -3.85 11.76 -9.93
CA PRO A 108 -4.67 12.97 -10.03
C PRO A 108 -3.87 14.26 -10.01
N HIS A 109 -2.64 14.23 -9.52
CA HIS A 109 -1.81 15.43 -9.45
C HIS A 109 -0.90 15.61 -10.66
N THR A 110 -0.43 14.52 -11.25
CA THR A 110 0.55 14.58 -12.33
C THR A 110 0.00 14.14 -13.69
N GLY A 111 -1.10 13.40 -13.70
CA GLY A 111 -1.66 12.85 -14.92
C GLY A 111 -0.90 11.66 -15.47
N GLN A 112 0.11 11.17 -14.75
CA GLN A 112 0.93 10.06 -15.21
C GLN A 112 0.45 8.74 -14.65
N ILE A 113 0.64 7.67 -15.44
CA ILE A 113 0.29 6.31 -15.02
C ILE A 113 1.51 5.77 -14.26
N GLU A 114 1.37 5.59 -12.96
CA GLU A 114 2.49 5.25 -12.09
C GLU A 114 2.74 3.76 -11.95
N HIS A 115 1.77 2.95 -12.32
CA HIS A 115 1.89 1.49 -12.19
C HIS A 115 1.43 0.85 -13.48
N ASP A 116 2.08 -0.23 -13.89
CA ASP A 116 1.80 -0.85 -15.19
C ASP A 116 1.42 -2.31 -15.12
N ASP A 117 1.35 -2.89 -13.93
CA ASP A 117 0.95 -4.28 -13.77
C ASP A 117 0.51 -4.51 -12.34
N TRP A 118 -0.22 -5.62 -12.12
CA TRP A 118 -0.67 -6.02 -10.80
C TRP A 118 -0.86 -7.53 -10.77
N LYS A 119 -0.74 -8.11 -9.57
CA LYS A 119 -0.93 -9.55 -9.40
C LYS A 119 -1.44 -9.83 -7.99
N TRP A 120 -2.15 -10.95 -7.88
CA TRP A 120 -2.47 -11.54 -6.58
C TRP A 120 -1.47 -12.68 -6.37
N LEU A 121 -0.64 -12.58 -5.34
CA LEU A 121 0.44 -13.53 -5.11
C LEU A 121 0.38 -14.07 -3.70
N THR A 122 0.68 -15.37 -3.55
CA THR A 122 0.90 -15.96 -2.23
C THR A 122 2.20 -15.41 -1.67
N ILE A 123 2.40 -15.60 -0.35
CA ILE A 123 3.64 -15.10 0.26
C ILE A 123 4.87 -15.76 -0.36
N GLU A 124 4.77 -17.04 -0.74
CA GLU A 124 5.89 -17.72 -1.37
C GLU A 124 6.22 -17.08 -2.72
N GLN A 125 5.20 -16.73 -3.46
CA GLN A 125 5.41 -16.06 -4.75
C GLN A 125 5.99 -14.66 -4.57
N VAL A 126 5.58 -13.95 -3.52
CA VAL A 126 6.15 -12.63 -3.23
C VAL A 126 7.63 -12.76 -2.92
N LYS A 127 8.02 -13.79 -2.17
CA LYS A 127 9.43 -14.02 -1.85
C LYS A 127 10.27 -14.25 -3.08
N ASP A 128 9.67 -14.77 -4.15
CA ASP A 128 10.39 -15.07 -5.39
C ASP A 128 10.48 -13.87 -6.34
N LEU A 129 9.87 -12.75 -6.01
CA LEU A 129 9.96 -11.57 -6.87
C LEU A 129 11.38 -11.03 -6.88
N GLU A 130 11.89 -10.75 -8.07
CA GLU A 130 13.27 -10.32 -8.21
C GLU A 130 13.48 -8.85 -7.86
N ASN A 131 12.49 -8.02 -8.10
CA ASN A 131 12.61 -6.58 -7.87
C ASN A 131 11.47 -6.12 -6.98
N SER A 132 11.68 -6.22 -5.68
CA SER A 132 10.60 -5.96 -4.71
C SER A 132 11.19 -5.40 -3.43
N GLU A 133 10.46 -4.48 -2.80
CA GLU A 133 10.82 -4.00 -1.46
C GLU A 133 9.73 -4.31 -0.45
N ILE A 134 8.97 -5.35 -0.68
CA ILE A 134 7.85 -5.70 0.19
C ILE A 134 8.38 -6.37 1.47
N PRO A 135 8.02 -5.86 2.65
CA PRO A 135 8.52 -6.45 3.91
C PRO A 135 7.79 -7.75 4.21
N ILE A 136 8.47 -8.85 3.99
CA ILE A 136 7.88 -10.18 4.10
C ILE A 136 7.33 -10.45 5.49
N TYR A 137 8.05 -10.01 6.53
CA TYR A 137 7.59 -10.31 7.89
C TYR A 137 6.24 -9.68 8.20
N LEU A 138 5.89 -8.57 7.55
CA LEU A 138 4.56 -7.98 7.73
C LEU A 138 3.50 -8.80 7.03
N LEU A 139 3.83 -9.43 5.90
CA LEU A 139 2.89 -10.33 5.24
C LEU A 139 2.65 -11.56 6.09
N GLU A 140 3.68 -12.06 6.76
CA GLU A 140 3.53 -13.17 7.69
C GLU A 140 2.61 -12.79 8.84
N LYS A 141 2.80 -11.57 9.36
CA LYS A 141 1.95 -11.07 10.43
C LYS A 141 0.50 -10.95 9.95
N ALA A 142 0.31 -10.48 8.72
CA ALA A 142 -1.03 -10.35 8.16
C ALA A 142 -1.74 -11.69 8.07
N LEU A 143 -1.03 -12.72 7.62
CA LEU A 143 -1.62 -14.06 7.54
C LEU A 143 -2.06 -14.54 8.92
N LYS A 144 -1.24 -14.32 9.93
CA LYS A 144 -1.59 -14.70 11.29
C LYS A 144 -2.82 -13.97 11.80
N LEU A 145 -2.84 -12.66 11.61
CA LEU A 145 -3.97 -11.86 12.08
C LEU A 145 -5.25 -12.22 11.35
N ALA A 146 -5.14 -12.67 10.12
CA ALA A 146 -6.29 -13.06 9.33
C ALA A 146 -6.76 -14.49 9.64
N GLY A 147 -6.00 -15.22 10.45
CA GLY A 147 -6.39 -16.59 10.78
C GLY A 147 -5.82 -17.65 9.86
N PHE A 148 -4.92 -17.27 8.95
CA PHE A 148 -4.27 -18.21 8.04
C PHE A 148 -2.93 -18.66 8.62
N ASP A 149 -2.98 -19.31 9.79
CA ASP A 149 -1.76 -19.75 10.42
C ASP A 149 -1.32 -21.05 9.76
N GLU A 150 -0.18 -21.01 9.09
CA GLU A 150 0.24 -22.16 8.32
C GLU A 150 0.90 -23.24 9.13
N ASN A 151 1.05 -23.05 10.41
CA ASN A 151 1.59 -24.10 11.24
C ASN A 151 0.55 -25.10 11.66
N GLU A 152 -0.66 -24.91 11.26
CA GLU A 152 -1.71 -25.82 11.61
C GLU A 152 -1.59 -27.11 10.98
#